data_e11ea373aaf02fbcee9fa7c0b3b92504
#
_entry.id   e11ea373aaf02fbcee9fa7c0b3b92504
#
_cell.length_a   1.000
_cell.length_b   1.000
_cell.length_c   1.000
_cell.angle_alpha   90.00
_cell.angle_beta   90.00
_cell.angle_gamma   90.00
#
_symmetry.space_group_name_H-M   'P 1'
#
loop_
_entity.id
_entity.type
_entity.pdbx_description
1 polymer ?
#
loop_
_entity_poly.entity_id
_entity_poly.type
_entity_poly.pdbx_seq_one_letter_code
_entity_poly.pdbx_strand_id
1 'polypeptide(L)'
;MKMTATCTNCGTTMNKDRMTKIEKNNRGGRSAFICERCRTRMLGYTYENDTRHGCTTVHPFTYGIELETSRSNAKVRSELNDYGFIPTSDCTVDVEYKSPIFNNLKSISHLVKVIDKMIDNNDIEIGSNCGTHFHVGHSNLNRETMGYIRRFYNSLFVPLCETMQAHETETATFFGRYFGRWCNTITMDTYAEEHTNFINVQHSNTLEFRIAFYKNGKQYMNVAKFATKVTEIVMNNFVNNFNNEGFDRTRYRNITEYRKHKADVAAQKIVKAYLKAIETM
;
A
#
# COMPACT_ATOMS: atom_id res chain seq x y z
N MET A 1 23.96 -3.19 35.26
CA MET A 1 22.56 -2.77 35.23
C MET A 1 22.06 -2.91 33.79
N LYS A 2 21.02 -3.71 33.49
CA LYS A 2 20.45 -3.76 32.15
C LYS A 2 19.61 -2.48 31.95
N MET A 3 19.95 -1.70 30.94
CA MET A 3 19.19 -0.48 30.63
C MET A 3 17.83 -0.84 30.04
N THR A 4 16.78 -0.28 30.59
CA THR A 4 15.41 -0.42 30.08
C THR A 4 15.02 0.81 29.25
N ALA A 5 14.08 0.64 28.34
CA ALA A 5 13.40 1.71 27.63
C ALA A 5 11.90 1.40 27.51
N THR A 6 11.13 2.45 27.34
CA THR A 6 9.68 2.33 27.11
C THR A 6 9.41 2.45 25.62
N CYS A 7 8.65 1.51 25.09
CA CYS A 7 8.20 1.56 23.70
C CYS A 7 7.35 2.81 23.50
N THR A 8 7.74 3.65 22.57
CA THR A 8 7.04 4.91 22.29
C THR A 8 5.63 4.69 21.70
N ASN A 9 5.36 3.48 21.22
CA ASN A 9 4.08 3.17 20.60
C ASN A 9 3.09 2.51 21.58
N CYS A 10 3.51 1.47 22.33
CA CYS A 10 2.57 0.72 23.18
C CYS A 10 2.81 0.93 24.68
N GLY A 11 3.74 1.79 25.08
CA GLY A 11 4.06 2.05 26.49
C GLY A 11 4.77 0.90 27.23
N THR A 12 5.00 -0.25 26.59
CA THR A 12 5.65 -1.39 27.25
C THR A 12 7.11 -1.08 27.55
N THR A 13 7.52 -1.23 28.81
CA THR A 13 8.91 -1.09 29.24
C THR A 13 9.62 -2.44 29.22
N MET A 14 10.76 -2.51 28.54
CA MET A 14 11.57 -3.72 28.45
C MET A 14 13.06 -3.39 28.29
N ASN A 15 13.91 -4.43 28.28
CA ASN A 15 15.35 -4.24 28.05
C ASN A 15 15.58 -3.62 26.66
N LYS A 16 16.42 -2.58 26.61
CA LYS A 16 16.82 -1.90 25.37
C LYS A 16 17.35 -2.84 24.29
N ASP A 17 18.02 -3.92 24.68
CA ASP A 17 18.58 -4.93 23.75
C ASP A 17 17.48 -5.66 22.95
N ARG A 18 16.24 -5.61 23.43
CA ARG A 18 15.04 -6.17 22.77
C ARG A 18 14.19 -5.13 22.06
N MET A 19 14.75 -3.94 21.84
CA MET A 19 14.05 -2.82 21.21
C MET A 19 14.85 -2.30 20.04
N THR A 20 14.14 -1.84 19.01
CA THR A 20 14.77 -1.12 17.90
C THR A 20 14.81 0.36 18.23
N LYS A 21 15.98 0.96 18.11
CA LYS A 21 16.15 2.40 18.19
C LYS A 21 15.61 3.03 16.90
N ILE A 22 14.67 3.95 17.01
CA ILE A 22 14.21 4.79 15.91
C ILE A 22 14.91 6.12 16.04
N GLU A 23 15.63 6.50 15.00
CA GLU A 23 16.18 7.84 14.91
C GLU A 23 15.04 8.80 14.58
N LYS A 24 14.72 9.70 15.50
CA LYS A 24 13.89 10.85 15.16
C LYS A 24 14.68 11.75 14.24
N ASN A 25 14.06 12.11 13.11
CA ASN A 25 14.64 13.00 12.12
C ASN A 25 15.36 14.21 12.72
N ASN A 26 16.39 14.65 12.06
CA ASN A 26 17.45 15.64 12.26
C ASN A 26 17.17 16.97 12.99
N ARG A 27 16.12 17.09 13.79
CA ARG A 27 15.81 18.27 14.59
C ARG A 27 16.06 18.10 16.10
N GLY A 28 17.11 17.37 16.47
CA GLY A 28 17.56 17.31 17.87
C GLY A 28 16.66 16.49 18.82
N GLY A 29 15.82 15.62 18.29
CA GLY A 29 14.92 14.79 19.08
C GLY A 29 15.63 13.62 19.77
N ARG A 30 15.19 13.28 21.01
CA ARG A 30 15.68 12.10 21.73
C ARG A 30 15.37 10.82 20.95
N SER A 31 16.31 9.87 20.93
CA SER A 31 16.10 8.55 20.34
C SER A 31 14.84 7.90 20.91
N ALA A 32 13.95 7.46 20.03
CA ALA A 32 12.80 6.67 20.40
C ALA A 32 13.14 5.17 20.33
N PHE A 33 12.47 4.35 21.15
CA PHE A 33 12.63 2.92 21.15
C PHE A 33 11.30 2.26 20.86
N ILE A 34 11.30 1.25 20.00
CA ILE A 34 10.14 0.45 19.65
C ILE A 34 10.40 -1.00 19.99
N CYS A 35 9.44 -1.65 20.66
CA CYS A 35 9.50 -3.09 20.90
C CYS A 35 9.30 -3.88 19.60
N GLU A 36 9.77 -5.13 19.58
CA GLU A 36 9.69 -6.02 18.42
C GLU A 36 8.25 -6.12 17.85
N ARG A 37 7.26 -6.27 18.73
CA ARG A 37 5.85 -6.31 18.34
C ARG A 37 5.39 -5.06 17.59
N CYS A 38 5.81 -3.88 18.04
CA CYS A 38 5.49 -2.63 17.36
C CYS A 38 6.33 -2.44 16.11
N ARG A 39 7.61 -2.87 16.14
CA ARG A 39 8.48 -2.85 14.97
C ARG A 39 7.93 -3.69 13.83
N THR A 40 7.49 -4.93 14.10
CA THR A 40 6.89 -5.80 13.09
C THR A 40 5.65 -5.14 12.45
N ARG A 41 4.88 -4.40 13.25
CA ARG A 41 3.75 -3.61 12.73
C ARG A 41 4.18 -2.40 11.89
N MET A 42 5.32 -1.77 12.20
CA MET A 42 5.82 -0.59 11.48
C MET A 42 6.59 -0.92 10.21
N LEU A 43 7.34 -2.04 10.19
CA LEU A 43 8.26 -2.36 9.10
C LEU A 43 7.60 -2.90 7.86
N GLY A 44 6.33 -2.94 7.86
CA GLY A 44 5.72 -3.26 6.66
C GLY A 44 4.51 -4.13 6.80
N TYR A 45 3.68 -3.95 5.87
CA TYR A 45 2.59 -4.81 5.51
C TYR A 45 3.18 -6.14 4.97
N THR A 46 4.11 -6.75 5.76
CA THR A 46 4.62 -8.07 5.46
C THR A 46 3.51 -9.06 5.73
N TYR A 47 3.22 -9.89 4.75
CA TYR A 47 2.35 -11.03 4.93
C TYR A 47 3.02 -12.01 5.90
N GLU A 48 2.76 -11.80 7.18
CA GLU A 48 2.95 -12.82 8.20
C GLU A 48 1.56 -13.37 8.52
N ASN A 49 1.44 -14.69 8.63
CA ASN A 49 0.25 -15.33 9.18
C ASN A 49 0.07 -14.85 10.62
N ASP A 50 -0.50 -13.66 10.81
CA ASP A 50 -0.76 -13.12 12.13
C ASP A 50 -2.00 -13.78 12.73
N THR A 51 -1.80 -14.99 13.23
CA THR A 51 -2.79 -15.74 14.01
C THR A 51 -3.24 -15.00 15.28
N ARG A 52 -2.53 -13.93 15.68
CA ARG A 52 -2.81 -13.13 16.88
C ARG A 52 -4.11 -12.33 16.82
N HIS A 53 -4.68 -12.13 15.64
CA HIS A 53 -5.96 -11.45 15.46
C HIS A 53 -7.14 -12.41 15.24
N GLY A 54 -7.00 -13.69 15.63
CA GLY A 54 -8.08 -14.67 15.55
C GLY A 54 -8.51 -15.03 14.13
N CYS A 55 -7.71 -14.71 13.13
CA CYS A 55 -7.99 -15.07 11.74
C CYS A 55 -7.57 -16.52 11.50
N THR A 56 -8.54 -17.42 11.54
CA THR A 56 -8.35 -18.84 11.26
C THR A 56 -8.44 -19.19 9.78
N THR A 57 -8.84 -18.24 8.93
CA THR A 57 -8.95 -18.42 7.49
C THR A 57 -7.78 -17.75 6.79
N VAL A 58 -7.03 -18.52 6.01
CA VAL A 58 -5.99 -17.98 5.13
C VAL A 58 -6.69 -17.25 3.98
N HIS A 59 -6.88 -15.94 4.14
CA HIS A 59 -7.27 -15.11 3.03
C HIS A 59 -6.05 -14.87 2.14
N PRO A 60 -6.17 -14.98 0.80
CA PRO A 60 -5.04 -14.74 -0.09
C PRO A 60 -4.57 -13.28 -0.06
N PHE A 61 -5.44 -12.35 0.34
CA PHE A 61 -5.15 -10.92 0.37
C PHE A 61 -5.02 -10.38 1.79
N THR A 62 -4.08 -9.46 1.94
CA THR A 62 -3.92 -8.60 3.12
C THR A 62 -3.91 -7.13 2.69
N TYR A 63 -4.27 -6.24 3.61
CA TYR A 63 -4.47 -4.83 3.33
C TYR A 63 -3.80 -3.97 4.38
N GLY A 64 -3.25 -2.83 3.95
CA GLY A 64 -2.73 -1.80 4.82
C GLY A 64 -3.05 -0.40 4.30
N ILE A 65 -3.06 0.57 5.21
CA ILE A 65 -3.27 1.99 4.90
C ILE A 65 -2.14 2.78 5.54
N GLU A 66 -1.55 3.69 4.77
CA GLU A 66 -0.74 4.79 5.28
C GLU A 66 -1.54 6.07 5.10
N LEU A 67 -1.94 6.67 6.22
CA LEU A 67 -2.72 7.90 6.24
C LEU A 67 -1.80 9.04 6.65
N GLU A 68 -1.48 9.92 5.71
CA GLU A 68 -0.76 11.15 5.97
C GLU A 68 -1.74 12.27 6.35
N THR A 69 -1.36 13.08 7.34
CA THR A 69 -2.17 14.19 7.82
C THR A 69 -1.37 15.48 7.84
N SER A 70 -1.98 16.59 7.45
CA SER A 70 -1.41 17.94 7.61
C SER A 70 -1.60 18.50 9.02
N ARG A 71 -2.59 17.98 9.73
CA ARG A 71 -2.86 18.29 11.12
C ARG A 71 -3.58 17.13 11.80
N SER A 72 -3.15 16.78 13.00
CA SER A 72 -3.82 15.82 13.87
C SER A 72 -3.69 16.23 15.34
N ASN A 73 -4.76 16.04 16.12
CA ASN A 73 -4.72 16.34 17.55
C ASN A 73 -4.36 15.09 18.40
N ALA A 74 -4.11 15.31 19.68
CA ALA A 74 -3.74 14.21 20.60
C ALA A 74 -4.84 13.16 20.76
N LYS A 75 -6.13 13.55 20.65
CA LYS A 75 -7.28 12.65 20.73
C LYS A 75 -7.27 11.67 19.55
N VAL A 76 -7.07 12.17 18.33
CA VAL A 76 -6.94 11.34 17.12
C VAL A 76 -5.79 10.35 17.26
N ARG A 77 -4.65 10.81 17.74
CA ARG A 77 -3.48 9.95 17.94
C ARG A 77 -3.77 8.80 18.90
N SER A 78 -4.51 9.08 19.98
CA SER A 78 -4.97 8.05 20.93
C SER A 78 -5.97 7.11 20.27
N GLU A 79 -6.98 7.64 19.61
CA GLU A 79 -8.04 6.85 18.98
C GLU A 79 -7.52 5.95 17.85
N LEU A 80 -6.68 6.48 16.95
CA LEU A 80 -6.05 5.67 15.90
C LEU A 80 -5.11 4.60 16.48
N ASN A 81 -4.43 4.91 17.61
CA ASN A 81 -3.62 3.91 18.30
C ASN A 81 -4.48 2.77 18.88
N ASP A 82 -5.67 3.04 19.35
CA ASP A 82 -6.63 2.02 19.81
C ASP A 82 -7.05 1.09 18.66
N TYR A 83 -7.14 1.60 17.43
CA TYR A 83 -7.29 0.79 16.21
C TYR A 83 -6.00 0.11 15.75
N GLY A 84 -4.91 0.28 16.48
CA GLY A 84 -3.61 -0.34 16.21
C GLY A 84 -2.74 0.41 15.19
N PHE A 85 -3.10 1.64 14.84
CA PHE A 85 -2.24 2.50 14.02
C PHE A 85 -0.98 2.91 14.76
N ILE A 86 0.08 3.09 14.00
CA ILE A 86 1.37 3.53 14.49
C ILE A 86 1.70 4.88 13.85
N PRO A 87 1.79 5.96 14.64
CA PRO A 87 2.24 7.23 14.12
C PRO A 87 3.73 7.16 13.77
N THR A 88 4.06 7.57 12.56
CA THR A 88 5.43 7.73 12.08
C THR A 88 5.67 9.19 11.71
N SER A 89 6.92 9.65 11.76
CA SER A 89 7.24 10.99 11.33
C SER A 89 7.70 10.95 9.88
N ASP A 90 7.07 11.73 9.05
CA ASP A 90 7.54 12.08 7.72
C ASP A 90 7.94 13.56 7.70
N CYS A 91 8.92 13.93 6.88
CA CYS A 91 9.41 15.32 6.82
C CYS A 91 8.48 16.24 6.01
N THR A 92 7.51 15.68 5.29
CA THR A 92 6.62 16.41 4.38
C THR A 92 5.23 16.64 4.95
N VAL A 93 4.86 15.90 6.01
CA VAL A 93 3.54 15.94 6.65
C VAL A 93 3.64 16.05 8.17
N ASP A 94 2.53 16.37 8.86
CA ASP A 94 2.53 16.44 10.32
C ASP A 94 2.76 15.05 10.94
N VAL A 95 1.92 14.09 10.56
CA VAL A 95 2.03 12.69 11.00
C VAL A 95 1.56 11.76 9.88
N GLU A 96 2.30 10.69 9.69
CA GLU A 96 1.87 9.53 8.92
C GLU A 96 1.40 8.43 9.89
N TYR A 97 0.21 7.90 9.69
CA TYR A 97 -0.35 6.81 10.48
C TYR A 97 -0.36 5.52 9.66
N LYS A 98 0.39 4.51 10.09
CA LYS A 98 0.43 3.19 9.48
C LYS A 98 -0.56 2.26 10.17
N SER A 99 -1.51 1.72 9.43
CA SER A 99 -2.50 0.81 9.97
C SER A 99 -1.91 -0.56 10.35
N PRO A 100 -2.60 -1.35 11.18
CA PRO A 100 -2.31 -2.78 11.24
C PRO A 100 -2.62 -3.46 9.90
N ILE A 101 -2.17 -4.71 9.76
CA ILE A 101 -2.50 -5.54 8.60
C ILE A 101 -3.93 -6.07 8.77
N PHE A 102 -4.76 -5.80 7.79
CA PHE A 102 -6.13 -6.32 7.70
C PHE A 102 -6.18 -7.48 6.69
N ASN A 103 -7.04 -8.44 6.95
CA ASN A 103 -7.23 -9.61 6.08
C ASN A 103 -8.54 -9.58 5.29
N ASN A 104 -9.30 -8.51 5.38
CA ASN A 104 -10.53 -8.33 4.63
C ASN A 104 -10.89 -6.85 4.45
N LEU A 105 -11.59 -6.55 3.35
CA LEU A 105 -12.05 -5.20 3.02
C LEU A 105 -13.15 -4.68 3.97
N LYS A 106 -13.84 -5.56 4.72
CA LYS A 106 -14.86 -5.14 5.68
C LYS A 106 -14.22 -4.36 6.83
N SER A 107 -13.04 -4.77 7.29
CA SER A 107 -12.28 -4.04 8.31
C SER A 107 -11.86 -2.66 7.80
N ILE A 108 -11.42 -2.56 6.54
CA ILE A 108 -11.14 -1.27 5.90
C ILE A 108 -12.40 -0.42 5.84
N SER A 109 -13.55 -1.00 5.46
CA SER A 109 -14.82 -0.28 5.40
C SER A 109 -15.29 0.24 6.76
N HIS A 110 -14.95 -0.43 7.85
CA HIS A 110 -15.21 0.10 9.19
C HIS A 110 -14.28 1.26 9.52
N LEU A 111 -13.00 1.11 9.23
CA LEU A 111 -11.98 2.10 9.52
C LEU A 111 -12.22 3.42 8.78
N VAL A 112 -12.57 3.38 7.50
CA VAL A 112 -12.84 4.62 6.73
C VAL A 112 -14.00 5.42 7.31
N LYS A 113 -15.00 4.79 7.94
CA LYS A 113 -16.08 5.50 8.65
C LYS A 113 -15.56 6.22 9.90
N VAL A 114 -14.56 5.67 10.56
CA VAL A 114 -13.92 6.33 11.71
C VAL A 114 -13.12 7.53 11.22
N ILE A 115 -12.38 7.39 10.12
CA ILE A 115 -11.62 8.50 9.51
C ILE A 115 -12.58 9.60 9.03
N ASP A 116 -13.67 9.26 8.35
CA ASP A 116 -14.71 10.24 7.95
C ASP A 116 -15.19 11.06 9.15
N LYS A 117 -15.53 10.38 10.25
CA LYS A 117 -15.97 11.05 11.48
C LYS A 117 -14.91 11.97 12.09
N MET A 118 -13.64 11.60 12.03
CA MET A 118 -12.54 12.43 12.51
C MET A 118 -12.37 13.68 11.64
N ILE A 119 -12.54 13.55 10.32
CA ILE A 119 -12.52 14.69 9.39
C ILE A 119 -13.70 15.63 9.65
N ASP A 120 -14.91 15.09 9.74
CA ASP A 120 -16.13 15.85 9.97
C ASP A 120 -16.10 16.63 11.31
N ASN A 121 -15.45 16.07 12.32
CA ASN A 121 -15.23 16.73 13.61
C ASN A 121 -14.06 17.74 13.61
N ASN A 122 -13.34 17.93 12.50
CA ASN A 122 -12.09 18.67 12.41
C ASN A 122 -10.98 18.18 13.37
N ASP A 123 -11.01 16.89 13.73
CA ASP A 123 -9.99 16.26 14.56
C ASP A 123 -8.71 15.98 13.76
N ILE A 124 -8.84 15.69 12.44
CA ILE A 124 -7.74 15.56 11.48
C ILE A 124 -8.00 16.41 10.24
N GLU A 125 -6.92 16.76 9.56
CA GLU A 125 -6.91 17.40 8.26
C GLU A 125 -5.99 16.65 7.30
N ILE A 126 -6.48 16.35 6.09
CA ILE A 126 -5.70 15.74 5.02
C ILE A 126 -5.47 16.83 3.98
N GLY A 127 -4.30 17.45 4.03
CA GLY A 127 -3.90 18.52 3.12
C GLY A 127 -3.58 18.01 1.71
N SER A 128 -3.47 18.91 0.76
CA SER A 128 -3.20 18.58 -0.65
C SER A 128 -1.85 17.88 -0.87
N ASN A 129 -0.90 18.05 0.05
CA ASN A 129 0.41 17.40 0.04
C ASN A 129 0.40 16.02 0.73
N CYS A 130 -0.70 15.64 1.37
CA CYS A 130 -0.84 14.34 2.03
C CYS A 130 -1.21 13.25 1.03
N GLY A 131 -0.72 12.03 1.24
CA GLY A 131 -1.14 10.82 0.57
C GLY A 131 -1.98 9.93 1.48
N THR A 132 -2.71 9.02 0.88
CA THR A 132 -3.34 7.93 1.62
C THR A 132 -3.06 6.65 0.85
N HIS A 133 -1.89 6.09 1.11
CA HIS A 133 -1.41 4.95 0.35
C HIS A 133 -2.17 3.68 0.75
N PHE A 134 -2.50 2.88 -0.24
CA PHE A 134 -3.21 1.62 -0.02
C PHE A 134 -2.33 0.46 -0.43
N HIS A 135 -2.05 -0.42 0.52
CA HIS A 135 -1.23 -1.60 0.31
C HIS A 135 -2.10 -2.84 0.14
N VAL A 136 -1.79 -3.63 -0.88
CA VAL A 136 -2.41 -4.94 -1.09
C VAL A 136 -1.31 -6.00 -1.12
N GLY A 137 -1.30 -6.84 -0.09
CA GLY A 137 -0.48 -8.04 -0.04
C GLY A 137 -1.23 -9.26 -0.56
N HIS A 138 -0.49 -10.30 -0.92
CA HIS A 138 -1.04 -11.58 -1.32
C HIS A 138 -0.11 -12.72 -0.87
N SER A 139 -0.67 -13.87 -0.50
CA SER A 139 0.11 -15.02 0.01
C SER A 139 1.24 -15.48 -0.91
N ASN A 140 1.08 -15.29 -2.22
CA ASN A 140 2.08 -15.65 -3.22
C ASN A 140 2.98 -14.47 -3.63
N LEU A 141 2.80 -13.28 -3.07
CA LEU A 141 3.76 -12.18 -3.20
C LEU A 141 4.92 -12.42 -2.24
N ASN A 142 6.10 -12.59 -2.79
CA ASN A 142 7.34 -12.77 -2.07
C ASN A 142 8.48 -12.10 -2.85
N ARG A 143 9.70 -12.15 -2.34
CA ARG A 143 10.85 -11.51 -2.97
C ARG A 143 11.06 -11.94 -4.42
N GLU A 144 10.84 -13.20 -4.74
CA GLU A 144 11.00 -13.73 -6.10
C GLU A 144 9.92 -13.19 -7.04
N THR A 145 8.65 -13.35 -6.67
CA THR A 145 7.52 -12.90 -7.47
C THR A 145 7.50 -11.38 -7.65
N MET A 146 7.90 -10.62 -6.63
CA MET A 146 8.09 -9.17 -6.75
C MET A 146 9.24 -8.81 -7.70
N GLY A 147 10.32 -9.61 -7.73
CA GLY A 147 11.38 -9.45 -8.73
C GLY A 147 10.88 -9.61 -10.17
N TYR A 148 9.91 -10.50 -10.39
CA TYR A 148 9.29 -10.65 -11.71
C TYR A 148 8.36 -9.49 -12.04
N ILE A 149 7.56 -9.01 -11.10
CA ILE A 149 6.69 -7.86 -11.29
C ILE A 149 7.55 -6.64 -11.66
N ARG A 150 8.66 -6.39 -10.97
CA ARG A 150 9.61 -5.32 -11.30
C ARG A 150 10.17 -5.45 -12.72
N ARG A 151 10.58 -6.64 -13.12
CA ARG A 151 11.15 -6.90 -14.46
C ARG A 151 10.18 -6.60 -15.59
N PHE A 152 8.88 -6.78 -15.38
CA PHE A 152 7.83 -6.56 -16.37
C PHE A 152 6.92 -5.37 -16.01
N TYR A 153 7.41 -4.50 -15.13
CA TYR A 153 6.66 -3.40 -14.55
C TYR A 153 6.01 -2.51 -15.62
N ASN A 154 6.78 -2.07 -16.59
CA ASN A 154 6.29 -1.20 -17.65
C ASN A 154 5.23 -1.91 -18.52
N SER A 155 5.45 -3.18 -18.88
CA SER A 155 4.45 -3.96 -19.62
C SER A 155 3.13 -4.12 -18.86
N LEU A 156 3.19 -4.21 -17.51
CA LEU A 156 2.01 -4.38 -16.66
C LEU A 156 1.24 -3.06 -16.46
N PHE A 157 1.93 -1.94 -16.27
CA PHE A 157 1.31 -0.74 -15.70
C PHE A 157 1.33 0.49 -16.62
N VAL A 158 2.18 0.55 -17.66
CA VAL A 158 2.15 1.66 -18.62
C VAL A 158 0.79 1.79 -19.30
N PRO A 159 0.15 0.71 -19.82
CA PRO A 159 -1.16 0.83 -20.47
C PRO A 159 -2.25 1.35 -19.53
N LEU A 160 -2.19 1.01 -18.23
CA LEU A 160 -3.09 1.59 -17.23
C LEU A 160 -2.83 3.08 -17.08
N CYS A 161 -1.55 3.48 -16.95
CA CYS A 161 -1.18 4.89 -16.75
C CYS A 161 -1.59 5.76 -17.94
N GLU A 162 -1.37 5.29 -19.18
CA GLU A 162 -1.82 5.96 -20.41
C GLU A 162 -3.34 6.12 -20.44
N THR A 163 -4.08 5.07 -20.04
CA THR A 163 -5.55 5.12 -19.95
C THR A 163 -5.99 6.12 -18.89
N MET A 164 -5.34 6.15 -17.73
CA MET A 164 -5.64 7.11 -16.66
C MET A 164 -5.36 8.55 -17.09
N GLN A 165 -4.33 8.78 -17.91
CA GLN A 165 -4.03 10.09 -18.49
C GLN A 165 -5.08 10.50 -19.53
N ALA A 166 -5.54 9.57 -20.36
CA ALA A 166 -6.63 9.84 -21.32
C ALA A 166 -7.98 10.16 -20.63
N HIS A 167 -8.14 9.77 -19.37
CA HIS A 167 -9.33 9.99 -18.52
C HIS A 167 -8.98 10.81 -17.27
N GLU A 168 -8.31 11.94 -17.44
CA GLU A 168 -7.76 12.73 -16.32
C GLU A 168 -8.81 13.14 -15.28
N THR A 169 -9.95 13.62 -15.71
CA THR A 169 -11.03 14.08 -14.81
C THR A 169 -11.62 12.93 -14.00
N GLU A 170 -11.91 11.81 -14.65
CA GLU A 170 -12.43 10.61 -14.00
C GLU A 170 -11.36 10.01 -13.06
N THR A 171 -10.09 10.01 -13.48
CA THR A 171 -8.96 9.59 -12.65
C THR A 171 -8.88 10.41 -11.37
N ALA A 172 -8.89 11.73 -11.50
CA ALA A 172 -8.84 12.65 -10.35
C ALA A 172 -10.05 12.48 -9.42
N THR A 173 -11.23 12.21 -9.99
CA THR A 173 -12.44 11.94 -9.23
C THR A 173 -12.35 10.61 -8.49
N PHE A 174 -11.90 9.56 -9.17
CA PHE A 174 -11.81 8.20 -8.63
C PHE A 174 -10.78 8.08 -7.51
N PHE A 175 -9.55 8.55 -7.75
CA PHE A 175 -8.46 8.46 -6.78
C PHE A 175 -8.41 9.61 -5.77
N GLY A 176 -9.21 10.64 -5.97
CA GLY A 176 -9.21 11.84 -5.13
C GLY A 176 -8.17 12.89 -5.54
N ARG A 177 -7.21 12.54 -6.36
CA ARG A 177 -6.21 13.42 -6.97
C ARG A 177 -5.74 12.86 -8.32
N TYR A 178 -5.03 13.70 -9.06
CA TYR A 178 -4.33 13.31 -10.28
C TYR A 178 -2.82 13.12 -10.01
N PHE A 179 -2.08 12.67 -11.02
CA PHE A 179 -0.63 12.52 -10.94
C PHE A 179 0.07 13.83 -10.56
N GLY A 180 1.18 13.73 -9.86
CA GLY A 180 1.95 14.87 -9.42
C GLY A 180 3.28 14.46 -8.81
N ARG A 181 3.98 15.41 -8.18
CA ARG A 181 5.36 15.26 -7.67
C ARG A 181 5.59 13.99 -6.83
N TRP A 182 4.62 13.55 -6.06
CA TRP A 182 4.74 12.42 -5.13
C TRP A 182 4.04 11.15 -5.61
N CYS A 183 3.48 11.21 -6.84
CA CYS A 183 2.81 10.09 -7.49
C CYS A 183 3.02 10.22 -9.00
N ASN A 184 4.13 9.68 -9.48
CA ASN A 184 4.55 9.82 -10.87
C ASN A 184 3.73 8.94 -11.80
N THR A 185 3.55 9.43 -13.03
CA THR A 185 3.13 8.60 -14.15
C THR A 185 4.18 7.54 -14.46
N ILE A 186 3.73 6.41 -15.00
CA ILE A 186 4.62 5.36 -15.48
C ILE A 186 4.70 5.46 -17.01
N THR A 187 5.92 5.52 -17.52
CA THR A 187 6.25 5.49 -18.95
C THR A 187 7.12 4.27 -19.25
N MET A 188 7.42 4.03 -20.51
CA MET A 188 8.31 2.92 -20.90
C MET A 188 9.73 3.06 -20.32
N ASP A 189 10.14 4.28 -19.98
CA ASP A 189 11.47 4.59 -19.42
C ASP A 189 11.46 4.64 -17.87
N THR A 190 10.30 4.42 -17.23
CA THR A 190 10.18 4.46 -15.77
C THR A 190 10.86 3.24 -15.13
N TYR A 191 11.69 3.49 -14.12
CA TYR A 191 12.29 2.43 -13.32
C TYR A 191 11.30 1.91 -12.26
N ALA A 192 11.17 0.59 -12.16
CA ALA A 192 10.27 -0.06 -11.20
C ALA A 192 10.65 0.23 -9.73
N GLU A 193 11.91 0.58 -9.49
CA GLU A 193 12.47 0.91 -8.18
C GLU A 193 12.21 2.35 -7.72
N GLU A 194 11.54 3.18 -8.52
CA GLU A 194 11.15 4.52 -8.08
C GLU A 194 9.97 4.45 -7.13
N HIS A 195 10.21 4.84 -5.86
CA HIS A 195 9.18 4.79 -4.81
C HIS A 195 8.02 5.76 -5.05
N THR A 196 8.20 6.78 -5.89
CA THR A 196 7.16 7.76 -6.24
C THR A 196 6.23 7.29 -7.36
N ASN A 197 6.44 6.11 -7.93
CA ASN A 197 5.51 5.56 -8.91
C ASN A 197 4.12 5.33 -8.32
N PHE A 198 3.06 5.54 -9.10
CA PHE A 198 1.68 5.41 -8.62
C PHE A 198 1.33 3.99 -8.14
N ILE A 199 2.01 2.97 -8.64
CA ILE A 199 2.07 1.62 -8.06
C ILE A 199 3.52 1.36 -7.68
N ASN A 200 3.82 1.43 -6.37
CA ASN A 200 5.14 1.14 -5.87
C ASN A 200 5.28 -0.37 -5.60
N VAL A 201 6.37 -0.96 -6.09
CA VAL A 201 6.68 -2.39 -6.01
C VAL A 201 8.00 -2.66 -5.26
N GLN A 202 8.50 -1.69 -4.49
CA GLN A 202 9.73 -1.86 -3.72
C GLN A 202 9.56 -2.79 -2.52
N HIS A 203 8.35 -2.88 -1.98
CA HIS A 203 8.04 -3.80 -0.90
C HIS A 203 8.23 -5.26 -1.33
N SER A 204 8.56 -6.13 -0.37
CA SER A 204 8.85 -7.53 -0.68
C SER A 204 7.61 -8.37 -0.97
N ASN A 205 6.42 -7.89 -0.62
CA ASN A 205 5.20 -8.70 -0.58
C ASN A 205 3.89 -7.91 -0.70
N THR A 206 3.95 -6.62 -1.04
CA THR A 206 2.77 -5.80 -1.30
C THR A 206 2.94 -4.95 -2.56
N LEU A 207 1.83 -4.69 -3.24
CA LEU A 207 1.69 -3.58 -4.17
C LEU A 207 1.15 -2.39 -3.40
N GLU A 208 1.84 -1.26 -3.43
CA GLU A 208 1.42 -0.01 -2.81
C GLU A 208 0.83 0.92 -3.88
N PHE A 209 -0.41 1.34 -3.68
CA PHE A 209 -1.12 2.28 -4.55
C PHE A 209 -1.01 3.69 -3.97
N ARG A 210 -0.05 4.46 -4.48
CA ARG A 210 0.29 5.81 -3.99
C ARG A 210 -0.60 6.92 -4.51
N ILE A 211 -1.31 6.69 -5.60
CA ILE A 211 -2.21 7.69 -6.20
C ILE A 211 -3.44 7.98 -5.33
N ALA A 212 -3.74 7.12 -4.36
CA ALA A 212 -4.91 7.33 -3.51
C ALA A 212 -4.77 8.59 -2.67
N PHE A 213 -5.84 9.38 -2.65
CA PHE A 213 -6.04 10.52 -1.76
C PHE A 213 -7.40 10.37 -1.09
N TYR A 214 -7.44 10.59 0.20
CA TYR A 214 -8.66 10.39 0.97
C TYR A 214 -9.59 11.61 0.86
N LYS A 215 -10.67 11.50 0.10
CA LYS A 215 -11.76 12.48 0.11
C LYS A 215 -12.88 12.11 1.08
N ASN A 216 -13.26 10.85 1.05
CA ASN A 216 -14.25 10.24 1.94
C ASN A 216 -14.18 8.72 1.84
N GLY A 217 -14.79 8.03 2.80
CA GLY A 217 -14.74 6.58 2.87
C GLY A 217 -15.34 5.85 1.68
N LYS A 218 -16.39 6.40 1.04
CA LYS A 218 -16.99 5.79 -0.17
C LYS A 218 -15.99 5.75 -1.32
N GLN A 219 -15.37 6.90 -1.62
CA GLN A 219 -14.36 7.03 -2.67
C GLN A 219 -13.17 6.11 -2.37
N TYR A 220 -12.64 6.16 -1.15
CA TYR A 220 -11.49 5.37 -0.77
C TYR A 220 -11.74 3.86 -0.85
N MET A 221 -12.96 3.40 -0.50
CA MET A 221 -13.36 2.00 -0.67
C MET A 221 -13.41 1.56 -2.13
N ASN A 222 -13.74 2.44 -3.07
CA ASN A 222 -13.67 2.13 -4.50
C ASN A 222 -12.22 1.93 -4.94
N VAL A 223 -11.30 2.79 -4.48
CA VAL A 223 -9.85 2.63 -4.70
C VAL A 223 -9.35 1.30 -4.12
N ALA A 224 -9.74 0.97 -2.89
CA ALA A 224 -9.36 -0.28 -2.24
C ALA A 224 -9.82 -1.53 -3.01
N LYS A 225 -11.05 -1.52 -3.52
CA LYS A 225 -11.58 -2.60 -4.38
C LYS A 225 -10.82 -2.71 -5.70
N PHE A 226 -10.53 -1.57 -6.33
CA PHE A 226 -9.76 -1.53 -7.57
C PHE A 226 -8.33 -2.04 -7.36
N ALA A 227 -7.64 -1.57 -6.32
CA ALA A 227 -6.30 -2.03 -5.96
C ALA A 227 -6.25 -3.55 -5.72
N THR A 228 -7.26 -4.09 -5.02
CA THR A 228 -7.43 -5.54 -4.84
C THR A 228 -7.58 -6.24 -6.18
N LYS A 229 -8.41 -5.69 -7.07
CA LYS A 229 -8.65 -6.28 -8.40
C LYS A 229 -7.41 -6.26 -9.28
N VAL A 230 -6.63 -5.18 -9.25
CA VAL A 230 -5.34 -5.11 -9.95
C VAL A 230 -4.40 -6.20 -9.43
N THR A 231 -4.25 -6.32 -8.11
CA THR A 231 -3.41 -7.34 -7.50
C THR A 231 -3.87 -8.76 -7.88
N GLU A 232 -5.17 -9.02 -7.83
CA GLU A 232 -5.76 -10.30 -8.28
C GLU A 232 -5.42 -10.62 -9.75
N ILE A 233 -5.54 -9.63 -10.63
CA ILE A 233 -5.22 -9.80 -12.06
C ILE A 233 -3.72 -10.11 -12.24
N VAL A 234 -2.85 -9.37 -11.57
CA VAL A 234 -1.40 -9.61 -11.61
C VAL A 234 -1.08 -11.02 -11.13
N MET A 235 -1.67 -11.44 -10.01
CA MET A 235 -1.44 -12.78 -9.45
C MET A 235 -1.94 -13.87 -10.41
N ASN A 236 -3.17 -13.79 -10.87
CA ASN A 236 -3.80 -14.87 -11.65
C ASN A 236 -3.32 -14.96 -13.09
N ASN A 237 -2.94 -13.83 -13.71
CA ASN A 237 -2.61 -13.82 -15.14
C ASN A 237 -1.11 -13.70 -15.41
N PHE A 238 -0.34 -13.29 -14.42
CA PHE A 238 1.10 -13.10 -14.56
C PHE A 238 1.91 -13.96 -13.59
N VAL A 239 1.72 -13.81 -12.28
CA VAL A 239 2.56 -14.48 -11.26
C VAL A 239 2.30 -16.00 -11.20
N ASN A 240 1.05 -16.43 -11.08
CA ASN A 240 0.71 -17.86 -10.96
C ASN A 240 1.07 -18.68 -12.22
N ASN A 241 1.21 -18.03 -13.38
CA ASN A 241 1.64 -18.66 -14.62
C ASN A 241 3.15 -18.61 -14.84
N PHE A 242 3.91 -18.19 -13.82
CA PHE A 242 5.34 -17.94 -13.95
C PHE A 242 6.18 -19.23 -14.04
N ASN A 243 5.70 -20.34 -13.50
CA ASN A 243 6.36 -21.63 -13.46
C ASN A 243 6.38 -22.38 -14.80
N ASN A 244 6.33 -21.66 -15.93
CA ASN A 244 6.36 -22.22 -17.29
C ASN A 244 5.11 -23.02 -17.66
N GLU A 245 4.08 -23.08 -16.83
CA GLU A 245 2.81 -23.71 -17.17
C GLU A 245 2.19 -23.01 -18.36
N GLY A 246 1.99 -23.78 -19.44
CA GLY A 246 1.45 -23.26 -20.70
C GLY A 246 2.47 -22.57 -21.62
N PHE A 247 3.79 -22.72 -21.36
CA PHE A 247 4.81 -22.28 -22.31
C PHE A 247 4.82 -23.22 -23.52
N ASP A 248 4.38 -22.70 -24.66
CA ASP A 248 4.35 -23.40 -25.94
C ASP A 248 5.47 -22.89 -26.84
N ARG A 249 6.46 -23.74 -27.11
CA ARG A 249 7.62 -23.44 -27.98
C ARG A 249 7.24 -23.21 -29.45
N THR A 250 6.05 -23.62 -29.86
CA THR A 250 5.59 -23.36 -31.23
C THR A 250 5.03 -21.96 -31.39
N ARG A 251 4.59 -21.32 -30.28
CA ARG A 251 4.00 -19.98 -30.25
C ARG A 251 4.97 -18.90 -29.83
N TYR A 252 5.97 -19.23 -29.00
CA TYR A 252 6.90 -18.26 -28.43
C TYR A 252 8.34 -18.72 -28.63
N ARG A 253 9.21 -17.80 -29.10
CA ARG A 253 10.62 -18.07 -29.37
C ARG A 253 11.40 -18.47 -28.11
N ASN A 254 11.01 -17.87 -26.98
CA ASN A 254 11.64 -18.13 -25.68
C ASN A 254 10.69 -17.78 -24.53
N ILE A 255 11.09 -18.15 -23.32
CA ILE A 255 10.31 -17.92 -22.10
C ILE A 255 10.07 -16.45 -21.78
N THR A 256 11.00 -15.57 -22.15
CA THR A 256 10.88 -14.11 -21.92
C THR A 256 9.76 -13.53 -22.78
N GLU A 257 9.65 -13.94 -24.04
CA GLU A 257 8.56 -13.54 -24.94
C GLU A 257 7.19 -14.01 -24.41
N TYR A 258 7.11 -15.26 -23.97
CA TYR A 258 5.92 -15.79 -23.32
C TYR A 258 5.51 -15.00 -22.08
N ARG A 259 6.47 -14.68 -21.21
CA ARG A 259 6.24 -13.90 -19.98
C ARG A 259 5.80 -12.47 -20.30
N LYS A 260 6.41 -11.84 -21.30
CA LYS A 260 5.97 -10.53 -21.79
C LYS A 260 4.52 -10.58 -22.27
N HIS A 261 4.17 -11.58 -23.08
CA HIS A 261 2.78 -11.77 -23.51
C HIS A 261 1.81 -11.92 -22.32
N LYS A 262 2.20 -12.66 -21.27
CA LYS A 262 1.38 -12.77 -20.04
C LYS A 262 1.23 -11.43 -19.32
N ALA A 263 2.28 -10.61 -19.27
CA ALA A 263 2.21 -9.26 -18.72
C ALA A 263 1.26 -8.38 -19.53
N ASP A 264 1.34 -8.42 -20.88
CA ASP A 264 0.47 -7.65 -21.76
C ASP A 264 -1.01 -8.06 -21.60
N VAL A 265 -1.29 -9.37 -21.46
CA VAL A 265 -2.66 -9.87 -21.19
C VAL A 265 -3.16 -9.39 -19.82
N ALA A 266 -2.30 -9.38 -18.80
CA ALA A 266 -2.64 -8.85 -17.48
C ALA A 266 -2.94 -7.34 -17.57
N ALA A 267 -2.09 -6.57 -18.26
CA ALA A 267 -2.28 -5.13 -18.48
C ALA A 267 -3.63 -4.79 -19.12
N GLN A 268 -4.01 -5.50 -20.20
CA GLN A 268 -5.32 -5.30 -20.83
C GLN A 268 -6.49 -5.55 -19.86
N LYS A 269 -6.40 -6.56 -19.01
CA LYS A 269 -7.41 -6.83 -17.98
C LYS A 269 -7.43 -5.76 -16.88
N ILE A 270 -6.28 -5.21 -16.51
CA ILE A 270 -6.17 -4.11 -15.57
C ILE A 270 -6.84 -2.85 -16.13
N VAL A 271 -6.54 -2.49 -17.38
CA VAL A 271 -7.18 -1.37 -18.07
C VAL A 271 -8.69 -1.54 -18.11
N LYS A 272 -9.18 -2.73 -18.51
CA LYS A 272 -10.62 -3.01 -18.54
C LYS A 272 -11.26 -2.90 -17.15
N ALA A 273 -10.57 -3.35 -16.10
CA ALA A 273 -11.06 -3.23 -14.73
C ALA A 273 -11.11 -1.76 -14.28
N TYR A 274 -10.14 -0.93 -14.69
CA TYR A 274 -10.13 0.50 -14.42
C TYR A 274 -11.28 1.23 -15.11
N LEU A 275 -11.45 1.04 -16.42
CA LEU A 275 -12.56 1.66 -17.19
C LEU A 275 -13.91 1.32 -16.56
N LYS A 276 -14.12 0.05 -16.21
CA LYS A 276 -15.35 -0.36 -15.50
C LYS A 276 -15.49 0.32 -14.14
N ALA A 277 -14.40 0.54 -13.42
CA ALA A 277 -14.43 1.18 -12.10
C ALA A 277 -14.83 2.65 -12.18
N ILE A 278 -14.33 3.41 -13.18
CA ILE A 278 -14.70 4.81 -13.37
C ILE A 278 -16.12 4.98 -13.93
N GLU A 279 -16.63 4.04 -14.74
CA GLU A 279 -18.03 4.03 -15.23
C GLU A 279 -19.05 3.85 -14.10
N THR A 280 -18.68 3.27 -12.97
CA THR A 280 -19.59 2.92 -11.87
C THR A 280 -19.51 3.90 -10.68
N MET A 281 -18.83 5.03 -10.84
CA MET A 281 -18.78 6.10 -9.84
C MET A 281 -20.12 6.82 -9.76
#